data_7b88bc4c374ecc8ad408e0296170ded9
#
_entry.id   7b88bc4c374ecc8ad408e0296170ded9
#
_cell.length_a   1.000
_cell.length_b   1.000
_cell.length_c   1.000
_cell.angle_alpha   90.00
_cell.angle_beta   90.00
_cell.angle_gamma   90.00
#
_symmetry.space_group_name_H-M   'P 1'
#
loop_
_entity.id
_entity.type
_entity.pdbx_description
1 polymer ?
#
loop_
_entity_poly.entity_id
_entity_poly.type
_entity_poly.pdbx_seq_one_letter_code
_entity_poly.pdbx_strand_id
1 'polypeptide(L)'
;MKKKITDAFLLKEEEFHFLMSVRGQRRYVGYPAKGDAPSRQESLSCLYGLVKKGYVTCTGEHFRVEERMAACIDGVGAAETVLCAERADGRIPARFLYLKESAPATVCQRQPLKEDVLKLWQLPLKDWAGMLMEDGFFEENREEPPTQITGEETPGCRICTLRKYSNRKADELGNFCWMKKEEAFVARITEDGVCREIPSDEKGLPQLLKQWALTE
;
A
#
# COMPACT_ATOMS: atom_id res chain seq x y z
N MET A 1 10.68 -20.04 -2.10
CA MET A 1 11.44 -19.33 -3.16
C MET A 1 10.93 -17.89 -3.23
N LYS A 2 11.65 -16.89 -2.71
CA LYS A 2 11.22 -15.47 -2.80
C LYS A 2 11.20 -15.09 -4.28
N LYS A 3 10.01 -14.87 -4.82
CA LYS A 3 9.82 -14.34 -6.17
C LYS A 3 10.40 -12.92 -6.16
N LYS A 4 11.59 -12.74 -6.69
CA LYS A 4 12.22 -11.42 -6.81
C LYS A 4 11.24 -10.53 -7.60
N ILE A 5 10.74 -9.47 -6.97
CA ILE A 5 9.97 -8.42 -7.66
C ILE A 5 10.98 -7.67 -8.53
N THR A 6 11.27 -8.22 -9.71
CA THR A 6 12.29 -7.71 -10.65
C THR A 6 11.81 -6.47 -11.41
N ASP A 7 10.53 -6.14 -11.31
CA ASP A 7 9.85 -5.21 -12.21
C ASP A 7 9.20 -4.02 -11.49
N ALA A 8 9.78 -3.58 -10.36
CA ALA A 8 9.26 -2.43 -9.65
C ALA A 8 9.92 -1.13 -10.13
N PHE A 9 9.13 -0.09 -10.24
CA PHE A 9 9.59 1.25 -10.55
C PHE A 9 10.02 1.98 -9.28
N LEU A 10 11.12 2.75 -9.37
CA LEU A 10 11.61 3.59 -8.29
C LEU A 10 11.41 5.06 -8.66
N LEU A 11 10.51 5.71 -7.96
CA LEU A 11 10.13 7.10 -8.19
C LEU A 11 10.50 7.93 -6.97
N LYS A 12 11.04 9.13 -7.19
CA LYS A 12 10.97 10.13 -6.14
C LYS A 12 9.50 10.51 -5.90
N GLU A 13 9.16 10.94 -4.70
CA GLU A 13 7.79 11.32 -4.34
C GLU A 13 7.26 12.42 -5.29
N GLU A 14 8.09 13.40 -5.64
CA GLU A 14 7.77 14.46 -6.61
C GLU A 14 7.51 13.92 -8.04
N GLU A 15 8.28 12.93 -8.48
CA GLU A 15 8.09 12.28 -9.79
C GLU A 15 6.77 11.48 -9.83
N PHE A 16 6.43 10.81 -8.70
CA PHE A 16 5.15 10.12 -8.56
C PHE A 16 3.98 11.11 -8.67
N HIS A 17 4.01 12.22 -7.94
CA HIS A 17 2.97 13.25 -8.02
C HIS A 17 2.88 13.89 -9.41
N PHE A 18 4.02 14.13 -10.06
CA PHE A 18 4.04 14.61 -11.43
C PHE A 18 3.31 13.65 -12.37
N LEU A 19 3.63 12.35 -12.32
CA LEU A 19 2.96 11.33 -13.13
C LEU A 19 1.45 11.22 -12.82
N MET A 20 1.06 11.25 -11.55
CA MET A 20 -0.35 11.27 -11.13
C MET A 20 -1.08 12.46 -11.75
N SER A 21 -0.48 13.68 -11.69
CA SER A 21 -1.06 14.90 -12.27
C SER A 21 -1.20 14.80 -13.78
N VAL A 22 -0.15 14.35 -14.48
CA VAL A 22 -0.15 14.17 -15.94
C VAL A 22 -1.22 13.19 -16.41
N ARG A 23 -1.49 12.13 -15.61
CA ARG A 23 -2.56 11.15 -15.87
C ARG A 23 -3.94 11.61 -15.39
N GLY A 24 -4.07 12.87 -14.91
CA GLY A 24 -5.33 13.43 -14.45
C GLY A 24 -5.81 12.90 -13.09
N GLN A 25 -4.96 12.20 -12.36
CA GLN A 25 -5.27 11.61 -11.05
C GLN A 25 -5.02 12.64 -9.95
N ARG A 26 -6.07 13.33 -9.49
CA ARG A 26 -5.95 14.42 -8.51
C ARG A 26 -6.25 14.01 -7.07
N ARG A 27 -6.93 12.89 -6.88
CA ARG A 27 -7.34 12.41 -5.54
C ARG A 27 -7.03 10.92 -5.43
N TYR A 28 -6.31 10.56 -4.40
CA TYR A 28 -5.95 9.19 -4.04
C TYR A 28 -5.48 9.16 -2.58
N VAL A 29 -5.64 8.03 -1.94
CA VAL A 29 -5.15 7.76 -0.58
C VAL A 29 -3.69 7.33 -0.65
N GLY A 30 -2.91 7.64 0.37
CA GLY A 30 -1.55 7.12 0.55
C GLY A 30 -0.52 8.22 0.67
N TYR A 31 0.12 8.61 -0.40
CA TYR A 31 1.17 9.63 -0.41
C TYR A 31 0.64 10.93 -1.05
N PRO A 32 -0.06 11.78 -0.27
CA PRO A 32 -0.60 13.02 -0.81
C PRO A 32 0.52 13.99 -1.18
N ALA A 33 0.31 14.76 -2.23
CA ALA A 33 1.22 15.84 -2.58
C ALA A 33 1.31 16.85 -1.42
N LYS A 34 2.53 17.26 -1.09
CA LYS A 34 2.79 18.26 -0.07
C LYS A 34 2.93 19.63 -0.76
N GLY A 35 2.07 20.58 -0.37
CA GLY A 35 2.16 21.97 -0.86
C GLY A 35 1.38 22.24 -2.14
N ASP A 36 1.74 23.35 -2.78
CA ASP A 36 1.12 23.85 -4.00
C ASP A 36 1.48 23.05 -5.25
N ALA A 37 0.80 23.32 -6.34
CA ALA A 37 1.14 22.73 -7.64
C ALA A 37 2.61 23.01 -7.98
N PRO A 38 3.36 22.01 -8.52
CA PRO A 38 4.77 22.20 -8.82
C PRO A 38 4.99 23.31 -9.83
N SER A 39 6.01 24.12 -9.62
CA SER A 39 6.46 25.13 -10.57
C SER A 39 6.87 24.49 -11.91
N ARG A 40 6.98 25.32 -12.94
CA ARG A 40 7.48 24.86 -14.25
C ARG A 40 8.87 24.21 -14.15
N GLN A 41 9.76 24.77 -13.32
CA GLN A 41 11.12 24.27 -13.14
C GLN A 41 11.13 22.90 -12.44
N GLU A 42 10.33 22.71 -11.40
CA GLU A 42 10.17 21.43 -10.72
C GLU A 42 9.58 20.36 -11.64
N SER A 43 8.57 20.72 -12.44
CA SER A 43 7.97 19.84 -13.44
C SER A 43 8.99 19.39 -14.50
N LEU A 44 9.84 20.29 -14.99
CA LEU A 44 10.91 19.95 -15.92
C LEU A 44 11.98 19.07 -15.27
N SER A 45 12.33 19.30 -14.01
CA SER A 45 13.26 18.46 -13.26
C SER A 45 12.73 17.04 -13.10
N CYS A 46 11.45 16.88 -12.73
CA CYS A 46 10.77 15.58 -12.66
C CYS A 46 10.78 14.86 -14.01
N LEU A 47 10.41 15.57 -15.09
CA LEU A 47 10.41 15.01 -16.44
C LEU A 47 11.80 14.53 -16.86
N TYR A 48 12.84 15.33 -16.61
CA TYR A 48 14.22 14.95 -16.90
C TYR A 48 14.66 13.71 -16.11
N GLY A 49 14.32 13.64 -14.82
CA GLY A 49 14.58 12.46 -13.98
C GLY A 49 13.93 11.20 -14.51
N LEU A 50 12.66 11.30 -14.93
CA LEU A 50 11.89 10.19 -15.50
C LEU A 50 12.44 9.73 -16.86
N VAL A 51 12.87 10.67 -17.72
CA VAL A 51 13.51 10.34 -19.00
C VAL A 51 14.83 9.63 -18.76
N LYS A 52 15.66 10.11 -17.84
CA LYS A 52 16.94 9.47 -17.47
C LYS A 52 16.75 8.04 -16.96
N LYS A 53 15.65 7.75 -16.30
CA LYS A 53 15.28 6.39 -15.82
C LYS A 53 14.65 5.52 -16.92
N GLY A 54 14.36 6.06 -18.09
CA GLY A 54 13.64 5.37 -19.17
C GLY A 54 12.14 5.17 -18.92
N TYR A 55 11.57 5.86 -17.94
CA TYR A 55 10.14 5.76 -17.60
C TYR A 55 9.27 6.67 -18.47
N VAL A 56 9.90 7.64 -19.11
CA VAL A 56 9.28 8.57 -20.07
C VAL A 56 10.18 8.71 -21.27
N THR A 57 9.59 8.77 -22.46
CA THR A 57 10.27 9.13 -23.72
C THR A 57 9.73 10.45 -24.21
N CYS A 58 10.61 11.31 -24.71
CA CYS A 58 10.25 12.60 -25.32
C CYS A 58 10.47 12.56 -26.82
N THR A 59 9.49 13.01 -27.60
CA THR A 59 9.58 13.12 -29.06
C THR A 59 9.01 14.48 -29.46
N GLY A 60 9.89 15.44 -29.78
CA GLY A 60 9.49 16.82 -30.03
C GLY A 60 8.90 17.44 -28.76
N GLU A 61 7.70 17.99 -28.90
CA GLU A 61 6.96 18.62 -27.78
C GLU A 61 6.09 17.63 -26.97
N HIS A 62 6.08 16.36 -27.36
CA HIS A 62 5.28 15.35 -26.71
C HIS A 62 6.16 14.42 -25.86
N PHE A 63 5.59 13.94 -24.74
CA PHE A 63 6.19 12.88 -23.96
C PHE A 63 5.21 11.71 -23.79
N ARG A 64 5.76 10.51 -23.74
CA ARG A 64 5.01 9.27 -23.54
C ARG A 64 5.55 8.55 -22.30
N VAL A 65 4.65 8.23 -21.38
CA VAL A 65 4.97 7.38 -20.22
C VAL A 65 5.08 5.93 -20.69
N GLU A 66 6.07 5.22 -20.18
CA GLU A 66 6.23 3.79 -20.41
C GLU A 66 4.95 3.03 -19.99
N GLU A 67 4.53 2.05 -20.78
CA GLU A 67 3.20 1.44 -20.69
C GLU A 67 2.91 0.80 -19.32
N ARG A 68 3.88 0.05 -18.76
CA ARG A 68 3.72 -0.59 -17.44
C ARG A 68 3.74 0.43 -16.31
N MET A 69 4.53 1.51 -16.43
CA MET A 69 4.51 2.62 -15.51
C MET A 69 3.13 3.31 -15.55
N ALA A 70 2.62 3.59 -16.74
CA ALA A 70 1.31 4.19 -16.94
C ALA A 70 0.22 3.32 -16.29
N ALA A 71 0.27 1.99 -16.50
CA ALA A 71 -0.66 1.04 -15.88
C ALA A 71 -0.61 1.08 -14.34
N CYS A 72 0.59 1.22 -13.75
CA CYS A 72 0.73 1.39 -12.30
C CYS A 72 0.07 2.69 -11.81
N ILE A 73 0.35 3.82 -12.48
CA ILE A 73 -0.22 5.13 -12.11
C ILE A 73 -1.74 5.13 -12.25
N ASP A 74 -2.25 4.58 -13.36
CA ASP A 74 -3.68 4.43 -13.59
C ASP A 74 -4.34 3.50 -12.55
N GLY A 75 -3.65 2.44 -12.15
CA GLY A 75 -4.08 1.53 -11.09
C GLY A 75 -4.27 2.24 -9.74
N VAL A 76 -3.39 3.16 -9.38
CA VAL A 76 -3.55 4.01 -8.18
C VAL A 76 -4.80 4.87 -8.28
N GLY A 77 -4.98 5.57 -9.41
CA GLY A 77 -6.11 6.49 -9.60
C GLY A 77 -7.46 5.80 -9.78
N ALA A 78 -7.48 4.61 -10.40
CA ALA A 78 -8.69 3.86 -10.69
C ALA A 78 -9.14 2.93 -9.56
N ALA A 79 -8.33 2.75 -8.51
CA ALA A 79 -8.65 1.90 -7.39
C ALA A 79 -9.96 2.35 -6.70
N GLU A 80 -10.75 1.39 -6.26
CA GLU A 80 -11.97 1.62 -5.48
C GLU A 80 -11.64 1.55 -3.98
N THR A 81 -10.86 0.55 -3.61
CA THR A 81 -10.42 0.31 -2.24
C THR A 81 -8.90 0.47 -2.13
N VAL A 82 -8.45 1.10 -1.07
CA VAL A 82 -7.03 1.17 -0.71
C VAL A 82 -6.83 0.55 0.66
N LEU A 83 -5.89 -0.38 0.75
CA LEU A 83 -5.44 -0.93 2.03
C LEU A 83 -4.09 -0.32 2.40
N CYS A 84 -3.97 0.16 3.62
CA CYS A 84 -2.70 0.54 4.23
C CYS A 84 -2.27 -0.53 5.22
N ALA A 85 -1.24 -1.30 4.90
CA ALA A 85 -0.68 -2.32 5.79
C ALA A 85 0.49 -1.75 6.59
N GLU A 86 0.42 -1.85 7.91
CA GLU A 86 1.41 -1.36 8.85
C GLU A 86 1.76 -2.43 9.87
N ARG A 87 3.04 -2.67 10.07
CA ARG A 87 3.52 -3.48 11.20
C ARG A 87 3.60 -2.65 12.46
N ALA A 88 3.25 -3.25 13.60
CA ALA A 88 3.31 -2.58 14.89
C ALA A 88 4.75 -2.19 15.31
N ASP A 89 5.75 -2.99 14.90
CA ASP A 89 7.16 -2.76 15.20
C ASP A 89 7.87 -1.80 14.23
N GLY A 90 7.20 -1.35 13.17
CA GLY A 90 7.75 -0.43 12.18
C GLY A 90 8.92 -0.96 11.34
N ARG A 91 9.30 -2.24 11.45
CA ARG A 91 10.43 -2.83 10.71
C ARG A 91 10.26 -2.82 9.20
N ILE A 92 9.01 -2.88 8.74
CA ILE A 92 8.65 -2.80 7.33
C ILE A 92 7.88 -1.49 7.14
N PRO A 93 8.31 -0.62 6.22
CA PRO A 93 7.57 0.60 5.90
C PRO A 93 6.13 0.30 5.52
N ALA A 94 5.21 1.21 5.88
CA ALA A 94 3.81 1.11 5.50
C ALA A 94 3.66 0.87 4.00
N ARG A 95 2.73 0.00 3.64
CA ARG A 95 2.48 -0.41 2.26
C ARG A 95 1.04 -0.11 1.88
N PHE A 96 0.87 0.60 0.77
CA PHE A 96 -0.43 0.87 0.18
C PHE A 96 -0.70 -0.11 -0.96
N LEU A 97 -1.89 -0.72 -0.91
CA LEU A 97 -2.40 -1.62 -1.94
C LEU A 97 -3.65 -1.00 -2.55
N TYR A 98 -3.59 -0.70 -3.81
CA TYR A 98 -4.67 -0.11 -4.59
C TYR A 98 -5.40 -1.22 -5.31
N LEU A 99 -6.64 -1.49 -4.89
CA LEU A 99 -7.44 -2.62 -5.31
C LEU A 99 -8.63 -2.16 -6.15
N LYS A 100 -8.84 -2.87 -7.24
CA LYS A 100 -10.02 -2.76 -8.07
C LYS A 100 -10.40 -4.15 -8.55
N GLU A 101 -11.68 -4.47 -8.54
CA GLU A 101 -12.17 -5.72 -9.06
C GLU A 101 -11.76 -5.91 -10.53
N SER A 102 -11.38 -7.13 -10.89
CA SER A 102 -10.96 -7.51 -12.25
C SER A 102 -9.70 -6.82 -12.79
N ALA A 103 -8.94 -6.10 -11.95
CA ALA A 103 -7.67 -5.48 -12.32
C ALA A 103 -6.50 -5.99 -11.45
N PRO A 104 -5.25 -5.91 -11.93
CA PRO A 104 -4.09 -6.14 -11.08
C PRO A 104 -4.06 -5.17 -9.89
N ALA A 105 -3.66 -5.66 -8.72
CA ALA A 105 -3.40 -4.80 -7.58
C ALA A 105 -2.14 -3.97 -7.84
N THR A 106 -2.22 -2.66 -7.62
CA THR A 106 -1.04 -1.78 -7.63
C THR A 106 -0.55 -1.59 -6.20
N VAL A 107 0.74 -1.70 -6.00
CA VAL A 107 1.37 -1.61 -4.69
C VAL A 107 2.37 -0.46 -4.67
N CYS A 108 2.30 0.35 -3.64
CA CYS A 108 3.21 1.46 -3.40
C CYS A 108 3.78 1.39 -1.98
N GLN A 109 5.09 1.55 -1.86
CA GLN A 109 5.80 1.51 -0.58
C GLN A 109 7.00 2.44 -0.60
N ARG A 110 7.30 3.14 0.51
CA ARG A 110 8.57 3.85 0.66
C ARG A 110 9.74 2.88 0.73
N GLN A 111 10.88 3.28 0.18
CA GLN A 111 12.11 2.51 0.38
C GLN A 111 12.63 2.69 1.81
N PRO A 112 13.04 1.60 2.49
CA PRO A 112 13.52 1.68 3.88
C PRO A 112 14.71 2.63 4.09
N LEU A 113 15.59 2.73 3.09
CA LEU A 113 16.84 3.52 3.16
C LEU A 113 16.77 4.87 2.44
N LYS A 114 15.64 5.20 1.80
CA LYS A 114 15.45 6.43 1.02
C LYS A 114 14.02 6.90 1.19
N GLU A 115 13.80 7.75 2.17
CA GLU A 115 12.45 8.21 2.56
C GLU A 115 11.70 8.97 1.45
N ASP A 116 12.43 9.59 0.51
CA ASP A 116 11.88 10.31 -0.64
C ASP A 116 11.62 9.42 -1.86
N VAL A 117 11.93 8.09 -1.78
CA VAL A 117 11.78 7.17 -2.90
C VAL A 117 10.65 6.18 -2.64
N LEU A 118 9.71 6.16 -3.57
CA LEU A 118 8.61 5.22 -3.64
C LEU A 118 8.97 4.06 -4.57
N LYS A 119 8.63 2.85 -4.16
CA LYS A 119 8.66 1.65 -4.96
C LYS A 119 7.23 1.33 -5.41
N LEU A 120 7.00 1.24 -6.72
CA LEU A 120 5.69 1.03 -7.32
C LEU A 120 5.72 -0.19 -8.23
N TRP A 121 4.75 -1.11 -8.08
CA TRP A 121 4.64 -2.31 -8.92
C TRP A 121 3.21 -2.84 -8.96
N GLN A 122 2.96 -3.77 -9.87
CA GLN A 122 1.69 -4.50 -9.95
C GLN A 122 1.87 -5.99 -9.69
N LEU A 123 0.82 -6.63 -9.23
CA LEU A 123 0.70 -8.08 -9.07
C LEU A 123 -0.74 -8.52 -9.34
N PRO A 124 -0.97 -9.81 -9.68
CA PRO A 124 -2.32 -10.32 -9.82
C PRO A 124 -3.14 -10.08 -8.55
N LEU A 125 -4.41 -9.64 -8.70
CA LEU A 125 -5.28 -9.31 -7.55
C LEU A 125 -5.36 -10.45 -6.52
N LYS A 126 -5.32 -11.71 -6.95
CA LYS A 126 -5.36 -12.87 -6.07
C LYS A 126 -4.12 -13.04 -5.17
N ASP A 127 -2.99 -12.41 -5.49
CA ASP A 127 -1.68 -12.68 -4.87
C ASP A 127 -1.32 -11.66 -3.77
N TRP A 128 -2.06 -10.55 -3.61
CA TRP A 128 -1.68 -9.47 -2.70
C TRP A 128 -1.60 -9.90 -1.22
N ALA A 129 -2.53 -10.74 -0.76
CA ALA A 129 -2.53 -11.23 0.62
C ALA A 129 -1.32 -12.17 0.87
N GLY A 130 -1.04 -13.08 -0.08
CA GLY A 130 0.14 -13.94 -0.03
C GLY A 130 1.44 -13.15 -0.02
N MET A 131 1.53 -12.08 -0.81
CA MET A 131 2.69 -11.18 -0.81
C MET A 131 2.92 -10.55 0.58
N LEU A 132 1.89 -10.07 1.26
CA LEU A 132 2.04 -9.52 2.61
C LEU A 132 2.53 -10.58 3.61
N MET A 133 2.06 -11.82 3.47
CA MET A 133 2.54 -12.95 4.30
C MET A 133 4.02 -13.25 4.02
N GLU A 134 4.40 -13.40 2.75
CA GLU A 134 5.80 -13.70 2.34
C GLU A 134 6.77 -12.61 2.74
N ASP A 135 6.32 -11.35 2.77
CA ASP A 135 7.13 -10.18 3.15
C ASP A 135 7.17 -9.96 4.68
N GLY A 136 6.55 -10.83 5.48
CA GLY A 136 6.64 -10.85 6.94
C GLY A 136 5.77 -9.82 7.66
N PHE A 137 4.71 -9.28 7.01
CA PHE A 137 3.81 -8.34 7.69
C PHE A 137 3.10 -8.96 8.90
N PHE A 138 2.84 -10.26 8.86
CA PHE A 138 2.11 -11.00 9.90
C PHE A 138 2.98 -11.88 10.78
N GLU A 139 4.30 -11.83 10.62
CA GLU A 139 5.25 -12.58 11.44
C GLU A 139 5.35 -11.97 12.85
N GLU A 140 5.30 -12.84 13.88
CA GLU A 140 5.53 -12.44 15.25
C GLU A 140 6.99 -11.97 15.44
N ASN A 141 7.17 -10.83 16.11
CA ASN A 141 8.50 -10.39 16.51
C ASN A 141 8.87 -11.06 17.84
N ARG A 142 9.82 -12.00 17.82
CA ARG A 142 10.27 -12.72 18.99
C ARG A 142 11.32 -11.97 19.83
N GLU A 143 11.89 -10.89 19.28
CA GLU A 143 13.04 -10.21 19.91
C GLU A 143 12.63 -8.94 20.70
N GLU A 144 11.45 -8.40 20.51
CA GLU A 144 10.94 -7.24 21.22
C GLU A 144 9.69 -7.59 22.01
N PRO A 145 9.58 -7.10 23.28
CA PRO A 145 8.34 -7.26 24.03
C PRO A 145 7.20 -6.57 23.27
N PRO A 146 6.04 -7.20 23.23
CA PRO A 146 4.89 -6.68 22.51
C PRO A 146 4.50 -5.30 23.04
N THR A 147 4.21 -4.36 22.15
CA THR A 147 3.60 -3.08 22.51
C THR A 147 2.23 -3.38 23.11
N GLN A 148 2.10 -3.29 24.42
CA GLN A 148 0.81 -3.47 25.09
C GLN A 148 -0.14 -2.35 24.66
N ILE A 149 -1.31 -2.73 24.21
CA ILE A 149 -2.39 -1.78 23.92
C ILE A 149 -3.00 -1.42 25.27
N THR A 150 -2.60 -0.26 25.82
CA THR A 150 -3.19 0.28 27.04
C THR A 150 -4.58 0.81 26.72
N GLY A 151 -5.60 0.37 27.44
CA GLY A 151 -6.97 0.89 27.36
C GLY A 151 -8.02 -0.06 26.76
N GLU A 152 -7.68 -1.30 26.41
CA GLU A 152 -8.66 -2.30 25.95
C GLU A 152 -8.87 -3.40 27.00
N GLU A 153 -10.11 -3.89 27.05
CA GLU A 153 -10.55 -4.91 28.03
C GLU A 153 -9.79 -6.26 27.95
N THR A 154 -9.06 -6.50 26.86
CA THR A 154 -8.30 -7.74 26.67
C THR A 154 -6.87 -7.45 26.22
N PRO A 155 -5.85 -7.74 27.04
CA PRO A 155 -4.45 -7.57 26.65
C PRO A 155 -4.10 -8.49 25.47
N GLY A 156 -3.45 -7.91 24.45
CA GLY A 156 -3.00 -8.64 23.27
C GLY A 156 -1.82 -7.93 22.62
N CYS A 157 -1.01 -8.71 21.90
CA CYS A 157 0.12 -8.19 21.13
C CYS A 157 -0.33 -7.91 19.70
N ARG A 158 -0.33 -6.63 19.31
CA ARG A 158 -0.58 -6.24 17.92
C ARG A 158 0.63 -6.57 17.06
N ILE A 159 0.41 -7.27 15.95
CA ILE A 159 1.45 -7.63 14.99
C ILE A 159 1.36 -6.74 13.75
N CYS A 160 0.18 -6.67 13.15
CA CYS A 160 -0.06 -5.90 11.93
C CYS A 160 -1.45 -5.28 11.96
N THR A 161 -1.56 -4.10 11.37
CA THR A 161 -2.86 -3.44 11.12
C THR A 161 -3.00 -3.15 9.64
N LEU A 162 -4.16 -3.47 9.07
CA LEU A 162 -4.57 -2.99 7.74
C LEU A 162 -5.74 -2.04 7.92
N ARG A 163 -5.62 -0.83 7.38
CA ARG A 163 -6.73 0.13 7.29
C ARG A 163 -7.28 0.11 5.88
N LYS A 164 -8.59 0.06 5.76
CA LYS A 164 -9.33 0.06 4.50
C LYS A 164 -9.92 1.44 4.25
N TYR A 165 -9.69 1.98 3.07
CA TYR A 165 -10.15 3.32 2.67
C TYR A 165 -10.92 3.27 1.37
N SER A 166 -11.91 4.17 1.23
CA SER A 166 -12.42 4.54 -0.08
C SER A 166 -11.42 5.45 -0.79
N ASN A 167 -10.92 5.04 -1.95
CA ASN A 167 -9.94 5.87 -2.68
C ASN A 167 -10.52 7.21 -3.16
N ARG A 168 -11.81 7.24 -3.48
CA ARG A 168 -12.48 8.45 -3.99
C ARG A 168 -12.77 9.49 -2.92
N LYS A 169 -13.17 9.03 -1.71
CA LYS A 169 -13.59 9.90 -0.61
C LYS A 169 -12.47 10.11 0.41
N ALA A 170 -11.47 9.25 0.42
CA ALA A 170 -10.43 9.14 1.44
C ALA A 170 -10.98 8.82 2.85
N ASP A 171 -12.20 8.32 2.92
CA ASP A 171 -12.81 7.90 4.19
C ASP A 171 -12.27 6.52 4.58
N GLU A 172 -11.98 6.35 5.86
CA GLU A 172 -11.67 5.04 6.44
C GLU A 172 -12.97 4.22 6.53
N LEU A 173 -12.98 3.06 5.87
CA LEU A 173 -14.12 2.14 5.82
C LEU A 173 -14.03 1.07 6.90
N GLY A 174 -12.84 0.81 7.44
CA GLY A 174 -12.63 -0.17 8.48
C GLY A 174 -11.17 -0.50 8.70
N ASN A 175 -10.91 -1.28 9.73
CA ASN A 175 -9.58 -1.79 10.01
C ASN A 175 -9.60 -3.28 10.36
N PHE A 176 -8.48 -3.92 10.04
CA PHE A 176 -8.18 -5.31 10.35
C PHE A 176 -6.90 -5.32 11.18
N CYS A 177 -6.97 -5.83 12.40
CA CYS A 177 -5.81 -5.96 13.29
C CYS A 177 -5.49 -7.44 13.51
N TRP A 178 -4.30 -7.85 13.11
CA TRP A 178 -3.76 -9.16 13.44
C TRP A 178 -3.00 -9.10 14.75
N MET A 179 -3.38 -9.94 15.69
CA MET A 179 -2.85 -9.89 17.05
C MET A 179 -2.70 -11.29 17.65
N LYS A 180 -1.78 -11.42 18.60
CA LYS A 180 -1.63 -12.59 19.43
C LYS A 180 -2.21 -12.30 20.81
N LYS A 181 -3.12 -13.17 21.27
CA LYS A 181 -3.67 -13.19 22.62
C LYS A 181 -3.27 -14.49 23.28
N GLU A 182 -2.46 -14.44 24.33
CA GLU A 182 -1.89 -15.64 24.96
C GLU A 182 -1.16 -16.52 23.92
N GLU A 183 -1.67 -17.70 23.64
CA GLU A 183 -1.09 -18.65 22.68
C GLU A 183 -1.86 -18.68 21.33
N ALA A 184 -2.94 -17.88 21.17
CA ALA A 184 -3.78 -17.89 20.00
C ALA A 184 -3.65 -16.62 19.15
N PHE A 185 -3.78 -16.78 17.83
CA PHE A 185 -3.90 -15.63 16.91
C PHE A 185 -5.37 -15.26 16.72
N VAL A 186 -5.62 -13.96 16.68
CA VAL A 186 -6.95 -13.39 16.53
C VAL A 186 -6.91 -12.27 15.48
N ALA A 187 -7.87 -12.29 14.57
CA ALA A 187 -8.17 -11.17 13.69
C ALA A 187 -9.27 -10.33 14.33
N ARG A 188 -8.96 -9.07 14.66
CA ARG A 188 -9.95 -8.08 15.08
C ARG A 188 -10.31 -7.22 13.89
N ILE A 189 -11.58 -7.22 13.53
CA ILE A 189 -12.13 -6.46 12.40
C ILE A 189 -13.08 -5.41 12.96
N THR A 190 -12.88 -4.15 12.56
CA THR A 190 -13.77 -3.02 12.91
C THR A 190 -14.27 -2.40 11.62
N GLU A 191 -15.58 -2.37 11.43
CA GLU A 191 -16.28 -1.75 10.30
C GLU A 191 -17.56 -1.10 10.83
N ASP A 192 -17.85 0.11 10.38
CA ASP A 192 -19.04 0.88 10.78
C ASP A 192 -19.25 0.98 12.30
N GLY A 193 -18.16 1.08 13.05
CA GLY A 193 -18.18 1.13 14.51
C GLY A 193 -18.45 -0.23 15.21
N VAL A 194 -18.64 -1.31 14.44
CA VAL A 194 -18.83 -2.66 14.97
C VAL A 194 -17.47 -3.38 14.98
N CYS A 195 -17.09 -3.86 16.16
CA CYS A 195 -15.87 -4.65 16.35
C CYS A 195 -16.22 -6.13 16.52
N ARG A 196 -15.55 -6.98 15.77
CA ARG A 196 -15.64 -8.45 15.88
C ARG A 196 -14.26 -9.09 15.94
N GLU A 197 -14.14 -10.14 16.73
CA GLU A 197 -12.92 -10.95 16.82
C GLU A 197 -13.17 -12.33 16.23
N ILE A 198 -12.23 -12.76 15.38
CA ILE A 198 -12.30 -14.05 14.70
C ILE A 198 -11.03 -14.80 15.06
N PRO A 199 -11.11 -15.91 15.82
CA PRO A 199 -9.97 -16.80 15.99
C PRO A 199 -9.51 -17.30 14.61
N SER A 200 -8.24 -17.21 14.34
CA SER A 200 -7.70 -17.59 13.03
C SER A 200 -6.27 -18.11 13.20
N ASP A 201 -5.81 -18.82 12.19
CA ASP A 201 -4.42 -19.24 12.07
C ASP A 201 -3.78 -18.61 10.82
N GLU A 202 -2.47 -18.77 10.69
CA GLU A 202 -1.72 -18.25 9.55
C GLU A 202 -2.22 -18.82 8.20
N LYS A 203 -2.80 -20.02 8.19
CA LYS A 203 -3.30 -20.66 6.97
C LYS A 203 -4.63 -20.07 6.50
N GLY A 204 -5.51 -19.75 7.43
CA GLY A 204 -6.81 -19.13 7.15
C GLY A 204 -6.71 -17.63 6.84
N LEU A 205 -5.66 -16.97 7.33
CA LEU A 205 -5.48 -15.53 7.24
C LEU A 205 -5.58 -14.94 5.82
N PRO A 206 -4.96 -15.52 4.76
CA PRO A 206 -5.06 -14.94 3.41
C PRO A 206 -6.49 -14.92 2.86
N GLN A 207 -7.28 -15.93 3.19
CA GLN A 207 -8.68 -15.99 2.77
C GLN A 207 -9.54 -14.97 3.53
N LEU A 208 -9.34 -14.86 4.83
CA LEU A 208 -10.02 -13.89 5.69
C LEU A 208 -9.72 -12.45 5.25
N LEU A 209 -8.46 -12.15 4.95
CA LEU A 209 -8.05 -10.85 4.42
C LEU A 209 -8.73 -10.51 3.10
N LYS A 210 -8.77 -11.45 2.15
CA LYS A 210 -9.43 -11.23 0.85
C LYS A 210 -10.92 -11.01 1.01
N GLN A 211 -11.56 -11.81 1.84
CA GLN A 211 -12.98 -11.65 2.14
C GLN A 211 -13.26 -10.26 2.73
N TRP A 212 -12.50 -9.84 3.73
CA TRP A 212 -12.68 -8.52 4.35
C TRP A 212 -12.39 -7.36 3.39
N ALA A 213 -11.29 -7.44 2.62
CA ALA A 213 -10.87 -6.33 1.77
C ALA A 213 -11.79 -6.05 0.58
N LEU A 214 -12.41 -7.10 0.01
CA LEU A 214 -13.21 -7.02 -1.22
C LEU A 214 -14.72 -7.09 -0.96
N THR A 215 -15.16 -7.17 0.29
CA THR A 215 -16.58 -7.02 0.64
C THR A 215 -16.95 -5.54 0.58
N GLU A 216 -18.06 -5.21 -0.12
CA GLU A 216 -18.68 -3.89 -0.14
C GLU A 216 -19.29 -3.51 1.22
#